data_d87372de34ae754021d4f556ef705423
#
_entry.id   d87372de34ae754021d4f556ef705423
#
_cell.length_a   1.000
_cell.length_b   1.000
_cell.length_c   1.000
_cell.angle_alpha   90.00
_cell.angle_beta   90.00
_cell.angle_gamma   90.00
#
_symmetry.space_group_name_H-M   'P 1'
#
loop_
_entity.id
_entity.type
_entity.pdbx_description
1 polymer ?
#
loop_
_entity_poly.entity_id
_entity_poly.type
_entity_poly.pdbx_seq_one_letter_code
_entity_poly.pdbx_strand_id
1 'polypeptide(L)'
;ELLDAGPEGSTVRMTIQPGMCNGLGIVHGGMVFLLADSAMAFTSNSGPMPAVATTAEIDWVAPARAGQVLTATATRRWSGKRSALWDVTITADDTTVALFRGRTRQVATT
;
A
#
# COMPACT_ATOMS: atom_id res chain seq x y z
N GLU A 1 -3.40 -8.72 -6.31
CA GLU A 1 -4.64 -8.58 -7.07
C GLU A 1 -5.28 -7.22 -6.79
N LEU A 2 -5.41 -6.39 -7.80
CA LEU A 2 -6.07 -5.10 -7.71
C LEU A 2 -7.59 -5.32 -7.74
N LEU A 3 -8.29 -4.88 -6.68
CA LEU A 3 -9.74 -5.02 -6.60
C LEU A 3 -10.47 -3.75 -7.02
N ASP A 4 -9.89 -2.58 -6.69
CA ASP A 4 -10.51 -1.29 -6.95
C ASP A 4 -9.44 -0.21 -6.94
N ALA A 5 -9.57 0.77 -7.82
CA ALA A 5 -8.70 1.94 -7.84
C ALA A 5 -9.43 3.12 -8.43
N GLY A 6 -9.26 4.28 -7.79
CA GLY A 6 -9.81 5.54 -8.23
C GLY A 6 -9.06 6.69 -7.56
N PRO A 7 -9.48 7.94 -7.78
CA PRO A 7 -8.75 9.10 -7.25
C PRO A 7 -8.83 9.22 -5.72
N GLU A 8 -9.79 8.56 -5.07
CA GLU A 8 -9.96 8.65 -3.62
C GLU A 8 -9.32 7.51 -2.86
N GLY A 9 -8.99 6.42 -3.53
CA GLY A 9 -8.38 5.26 -2.90
C GLY A 9 -8.29 4.05 -3.79
N SER A 10 -7.73 2.97 -3.24
CA SER A 10 -7.62 1.68 -3.92
C SER A 10 -7.66 0.56 -2.90
N THR A 11 -7.96 -0.64 -3.37
CA THR A 11 -7.90 -1.87 -2.58
C THR A 11 -7.13 -2.92 -3.36
N VAL A 12 -6.09 -3.49 -2.73
CA VAL A 12 -5.20 -4.48 -3.35
C VAL A 12 -5.06 -5.64 -2.37
N ARG A 13 -5.11 -6.87 -2.89
CA ARG A 13 -4.88 -8.08 -2.08
C ARG A 13 -3.67 -8.84 -2.56
N MET A 14 -3.01 -9.53 -1.64
CA MET A 14 -1.88 -10.41 -1.92
C MET A 14 -1.92 -11.60 -0.98
N THR A 15 -1.89 -12.82 -1.53
CA THR A 15 -1.72 -14.03 -0.72
C THR A 15 -0.25 -14.18 -0.38
N ILE A 16 0.06 -14.36 0.90
CA ILE A 16 1.45 -14.55 1.34
C ILE A 16 1.92 -15.93 0.90
N GLN A 17 2.97 -15.95 0.09
CA GLN A 17 3.63 -17.19 -0.35
C GLN A 17 4.79 -17.52 0.59
N PRO A 18 5.17 -18.80 0.75
CA PRO A 18 6.28 -19.16 1.63
C PRO A 18 7.59 -18.43 1.31
N GLY A 19 7.87 -18.15 0.03
CA GLY A 19 9.08 -17.42 -0.38
C GLY A 19 9.10 -15.97 0.04
N MET A 20 7.98 -15.42 0.54
CA MET A 20 7.89 -14.06 1.05
C MET A 20 8.17 -13.99 2.55
N CYS A 21 8.48 -15.12 3.18
CA CYS A 21 8.60 -15.23 4.64
C CYS A 21 10.04 -15.42 5.07
N ASN A 22 10.33 -15.01 6.31
CA ASN A 22 11.62 -15.23 6.95
C ASN A 22 11.69 -16.67 7.54
N GLY A 23 12.79 -16.99 8.23
CA GLY A 23 12.99 -18.32 8.81
C GLY A 23 12.00 -18.68 9.92
N LEU A 24 11.23 -17.71 10.44
CA LEU A 24 10.18 -17.93 11.42
C LEU A 24 8.79 -18.11 10.78
N GLY A 25 8.71 -18.10 9.46
CA GLY A 25 7.44 -18.22 8.75
C GLY A 25 6.61 -16.93 8.75
N ILE A 26 7.22 -15.81 9.09
CA ILE A 26 6.57 -14.49 9.14
C ILE A 26 6.93 -13.74 7.86
N VAL A 27 5.94 -13.11 7.23
CA VAL A 27 6.15 -12.33 6.01
C VAL A 27 7.18 -11.22 6.26
N HIS A 28 8.09 -11.03 5.30
CA HIS A 28 9.07 -9.94 5.38
C HIS A 28 8.36 -8.59 5.36
N GLY A 29 8.84 -7.67 6.20
CA GLY A 29 8.30 -6.32 6.26
C GLY A 29 8.37 -5.60 4.91
N GLY A 30 9.41 -5.89 4.12
CA GLY A 30 9.55 -5.31 2.78
C GLY A 30 8.44 -5.74 1.83
N MET A 31 7.90 -6.95 1.97
CA MET A 31 6.77 -7.41 1.15
C MET A 31 5.49 -6.67 1.54
N VAL A 32 5.28 -6.44 2.82
CA VAL A 32 4.14 -5.67 3.33
C VAL A 32 4.25 -4.21 2.86
N PHE A 33 5.44 -3.64 2.92
CA PHE A 33 5.71 -2.29 2.43
C PHE A 33 5.41 -2.18 0.93
N LEU A 34 5.86 -3.15 0.14
CA LEU A 34 5.63 -3.17 -1.30
C LEU A 34 4.13 -3.18 -1.62
N LEU A 35 3.35 -3.97 -0.88
CA LEU A 35 1.90 -4.01 -1.06
C LEU A 35 1.26 -2.66 -0.75
N ALA A 36 1.66 -2.01 0.34
CA ALA A 36 1.15 -0.69 0.71
C ALA A 36 1.52 0.36 -0.34
N ASP A 37 2.77 0.35 -0.79
CA ASP A 37 3.26 1.26 -1.81
C ASP A 37 2.53 1.06 -3.13
N SER A 38 2.24 -0.19 -3.49
CA SER A 38 1.48 -0.52 -4.69
C SER A 38 0.05 0.02 -4.61
N ALA A 39 -0.61 -0.12 -3.47
CA ALA A 39 -1.96 0.42 -3.29
C ALA A 39 -1.96 1.95 -3.44
N MET A 40 -0.98 2.63 -2.86
CA MET A 40 -0.81 4.07 -3.03
C MET A 40 -0.56 4.44 -4.50
N ALA A 41 0.28 3.67 -5.19
CA ALA A 41 0.60 3.94 -6.59
C ALA A 41 -0.62 3.80 -7.49
N PHE A 42 -1.44 2.76 -7.30
CA PHE A 42 -2.62 2.56 -8.13
C PHE A 42 -3.60 3.72 -8.01
N THR A 43 -3.84 4.23 -6.80
CA THR A 43 -4.77 5.34 -6.64
C THR A 43 -4.16 6.67 -7.09
N SER A 44 -2.88 6.93 -6.77
CA SER A 44 -2.24 8.20 -7.14
C SER A 44 -2.04 8.34 -8.65
N ASN A 45 -2.01 7.22 -9.38
CA ASN A 45 -1.86 7.20 -10.83
C ASN A 45 -3.18 6.89 -11.56
N SER A 46 -4.32 6.97 -10.88
CA SER A 46 -5.63 6.71 -11.50
C SER A 46 -6.12 7.84 -12.38
N GLY A 47 -5.53 9.01 -12.29
CA GLY A 47 -5.86 10.16 -13.12
C GLY A 47 -4.93 10.30 -14.32
N PRO A 48 -5.06 11.42 -15.08
CA PRO A 48 -4.27 11.62 -16.30
C PRO A 48 -2.79 11.96 -16.04
N MET A 49 -2.46 12.45 -14.85
CA MET A 49 -1.08 12.83 -14.51
C MET A 49 -0.42 11.74 -13.70
N PRO A 50 0.78 11.27 -14.12
CA PRO A 50 1.52 10.32 -13.31
C PRO A 50 2.01 10.96 -12.03
N ALA A 51 2.16 10.14 -10.99
CA ALA A 51 2.66 10.58 -9.70
C ALA A 51 3.72 9.62 -9.19
N VAL A 52 4.66 10.16 -8.41
CA VAL A 52 5.71 9.38 -7.76
C VAL A 52 5.65 9.59 -6.26
N ALA A 53 6.07 8.59 -5.52
CA ALA A 53 6.18 8.69 -4.06
C ALA A 53 7.34 9.60 -3.70
N THR A 54 7.12 10.51 -2.75
CA THR A 54 8.16 11.40 -2.25
C THR A 54 8.52 11.10 -0.80
N THR A 55 7.59 10.58 -0.02
CA THR A 55 7.84 10.10 1.34
C THR A 55 6.97 8.90 1.62
N ALA A 56 7.44 8.06 2.53
CA ALA A 56 6.65 6.94 3.03
C ALA A 56 7.16 6.54 4.41
N GLU A 57 6.23 6.16 5.28
CA GLU A 57 6.55 5.55 6.56
C GLU A 57 5.61 4.40 6.83
N ILE A 58 6.05 3.42 7.58
CA ILE A 58 5.27 2.25 7.89
C ILE A 58 5.53 1.80 9.33
N ASP A 59 4.46 1.36 9.99
CA ASP A 59 4.51 0.68 11.27
C ASP A 59 4.01 -0.74 11.05
N TRP A 60 4.84 -1.73 11.33
CA TRP A 60 4.42 -3.14 11.32
C TRP A 60 3.92 -3.48 12.72
N VAL A 61 2.61 -3.70 12.85
CA VAL A 61 1.96 -3.81 14.17
C VAL A 61 1.63 -5.25 14.55
N ALA A 62 1.59 -6.16 13.58
CA ALA A 62 1.33 -7.58 13.85
C ALA A 62 1.98 -8.44 12.76
N PRO A 63 2.41 -9.68 13.11
CA PRO A 63 2.95 -10.59 12.11
C PRO A 63 1.85 -11.19 11.24
N ALA A 64 2.21 -11.59 10.03
CA ALA A 64 1.34 -12.37 9.16
C ALA A 64 2.16 -13.50 8.55
N ARG A 65 1.49 -14.58 8.15
CA ARG A 65 2.14 -15.83 7.78
C ARG A 65 1.70 -16.31 6.42
N ALA A 66 2.49 -17.22 5.85
CA ALA A 66 2.17 -17.85 4.57
C ALA A 66 0.76 -18.42 4.57
N GLY A 67 0.06 -18.25 3.48
CA GLY A 67 -1.32 -18.68 3.31
C GLY A 67 -2.36 -17.64 3.68
N GLN A 68 -2.00 -16.64 4.48
CA GLN A 68 -2.93 -15.54 4.78
C GLN A 68 -3.01 -14.58 3.59
N VAL A 69 -4.17 -13.93 3.46
CA VAL A 69 -4.40 -12.91 2.44
C VAL A 69 -4.28 -11.54 3.10
N LEU A 70 -3.33 -10.74 2.60
CA LEU A 70 -3.19 -9.35 3.00
C LEU A 70 -4.07 -8.48 2.12
N THR A 71 -4.82 -7.57 2.75
CA THR A 71 -5.62 -6.56 2.04
C THR A 71 -5.08 -5.19 2.39
N ALA A 72 -4.64 -4.45 1.38
CA ALA A 72 -4.20 -3.07 1.52
C ALA A 72 -5.30 -2.14 1.02
N THR A 73 -5.73 -1.22 1.87
CA THR A 73 -6.74 -0.22 1.54
C THR A 73 -6.11 1.15 1.67
N ALA A 74 -5.93 1.81 0.53
CA ALA A 74 -5.39 3.17 0.47
C ALA A 74 -6.54 4.18 0.45
N THR A 75 -6.39 5.25 1.22
CA THR A 75 -7.37 6.33 1.31
C THR A 75 -6.67 7.67 1.20
N ARG A 76 -7.17 8.55 0.34
CA ARG A 76 -6.64 9.91 0.25
C ARG A 76 -7.05 10.71 1.47
N ARG A 77 -6.06 11.25 2.16
CA ARG A 77 -6.29 12.07 3.35
C ARG A 77 -6.24 13.56 3.06
N TRP A 78 -5.46 13.94 2.07
CA TRP A 78 -5.27 15.34 1.71
C TRP A 78 -4.76 15.42 0.28
N SER A 79 -5.13 16.45 -0.43
CA SER A 79 -4.54 16.77 -1.72
C SER A 79 -4.32 18.26 -1.85
N GLY A 80 -3.14 18.61 -2.33
CA GLY A 80 -2.82 19.97 -2.73
C GLY A 80 -2.82 20.06 -4.24
N LYS A 81 -2.11 21.07 -4.76
CA LYS A 81 -2.10 21.35 -6.19
C LYS A 81 -1.48 20.21 -6.99
N ARG A 82 -0.37 19.62 -6.50
CA ARG A 82 0.35 18.54 -7.17
C ARG A 82 0.69 17.39 -6.23
N SER A 83 0.37 17.51 -4.97
CA SER A 83 0.73 16.55 -3.95
C SER A 83 -0.51 15.97 -3.30
N ALA A 84 -0.39 14.75 -2.82
CA ALA A 84 -1.44 14.10 -2.07
C ALA A 84 -0.83 13.31 -0.92
N LEU A 85 -1.58 13.19 0.17
CA LEU A 85 -1.21 12.39 1.34
C LEU A 85 -2.18 11.22 1.42
N TRP A 86 -1.63 10.02 1.60
CA TRP A 86 -2.38 8.78 1.60
C TRP A 86 -2.13 8.00 2.88
N ASP A 87 -3.18 7.40 3.42
CA ASP A 87 -3.07 6.38 4.46
C ASP A 87 -3.41 5.04 3.84
N VAL A 88 -2.61 4.02 4.17
CA VAL A 88 -2.87 2.65 3.74
C VAL A 88 -2.92 1.77 4.99
N THR A 89 -4.02 1.06 5.16
CA THR A 89 -4.17 0.07 6.22
C THR A 89 -4.03 -1.31 5.60
N ILE A 90 -3.20 -2.15 6.19
CA ILE A 90 -3.02 -3.52 5.73
C ILE A 90 -3.53 -4.46 6.81
N THR A 91 -4.45 -5.33 6.40
CA THR A 91 -5.07 -6.31 7.29
C THR A 91 -4.83 -7.72 6.77
N ALA A 92 -4.76 -8.68 7.70
CA ALA A 92 -4.85 -10.10 7.40
C ALA A 92 -6.04 -10.61 8.22
N ASP A 93 -7.04 -11.17 7.54
CA ASP A 93 -8.32 -11.46 8.15
C ASP A 93 -8.86 -10.17 8.78
N ASP A 94 -9.18 -10.15 10.07
CA ASP A 94 -9.67 -8.95 10.74
C ASP A 94 -8.57 -8.26 11.58
N THR A 95 -7.31 -8.68 11.42
CA THR A 95 -6.20 -8.15 12.20
C THR A 95 -5.43 -7.12 11.38
N THR A 96 -5.20 -5.94 11.96
CA THR A 96 -4.33 -4.95 11.36
C THR A 96 -2.89 -5.43 11.44
N VAL A 97 -2.22 -5.52 10.31
CA VAL A 97 -0.84 -5.97 10.18
C VAL A 97 0.11 -4.78 10.11
N ALA A 98 -0.27 -3.73 9.39
CA ALA A 98 0.59 -2.57 9.21
C ALA A 98 -0.23 -1.32 8.93
N LEU A 99 0.35 -0.19 9.30
CA LEU A 99 -0.16 1.14 9.02
C LEU A 99 0.91 1.89 8.23
N PHE A 100 0.51 2.45 7.10
CA PHE A 100 1.42 3.10 6.15
C PHE A 100 0.89 4.50 5.85
N ARG A 101 1.79 5.45 5.75
CA ARG A 101 1.45 6.80 5.29
C ARG A 101 2.48 7.22 4.26
N GLY A 102 2.00 7.70 3.11
CA GLY A 102 2.88 8.15 2.05
C GLY A 102 2.39 9.44 1.42
N ARG A 103 3.32 10.11 0.78
CA ARG A 103 3.04 11.31 0.01
C ARG A 103 3.46 11.08 -1.42
N THR A 104 2.61 11.52 -2.34
CA THR A 104 2.91 11.47 -3.77
C THR A 104 2.93 12.87 -4.35
N ARG A 105 3.64 13.02 -5.46
CA ARG A 105 3.67 14.27 -6.21
C ARG A 105 3.51 13.95 -7.69
N GLN A 106 2.62 14.68 -8.34
CA GLN A 106 2.45 14.59 -9.78
C GLN A 106 3.69 15.12 -10.48
N VAL A 107 4.09 14.44 -11.57
CA VAL A 107 5.23 14.81 -12.37
C VAL A 107 4.79 15.09 -13.79
N ALA A 108 5.49 16.01 -14.45
CA ALA A 108 5.19 16.33 -15.83
C ALA A 108 5.62 15.18 -16.74
N THR A 109 4.78 14.87 -17.74
CA THR A 109 5.16 13.98 -18.82
C THR A 109 5.71 14.82 -19.96
N THR A 110 6.88 14.47 -20.43
CA THR A 110 7.48 15.13 -21.61
C THR A 110 7.39 14.22 -22.81
#